data_725b72b04926e5749173fd005843c821
#
_entry.id   725b72b04926e5749173fd005843c821
#
_cell.length_a   1.000
_cell.length_b   1.000
_cell.length_c   1.000
_cell.angle_alpha   90.00
_cell.angle_beta   90.00
_cell.angle_gamma   90.00
#
_symmetry.space_group_name_H-M   'P 1'
#
loop_
_entity.id
_entity.type
_entity.pdbx_description
1 polymer ?
#
loop_
_entity_poly.entity_id
_entity_poly.type
_entity_poly.pdbx_seq_one_letter_code
_entity_poly.pdbx_strand_id
1 'polypeptide(L)'
;MIRLTLPTPVSANRYWRIFKGRPVLSAEARAYRQLVAVKAMAQKIQPIAGPVSVHVALCPEMTAKGLASKTRLDLDNCLKVALDALQGVAFSNDKQVVKLIAEIGPAQIGGALMVEIEEVGAA
;
A
#
# COMPACT_ATOMS: atom_id res chain seq x y z
N MET A 1 -6.98 -12.44 9.40
CA MET A 1 -6.08 -11.29 9.15
C MET A 1 -5.36 -11.46 7.82
N ILE A 2 -5.34 -10.41 7.02
CA ILE A 2 -4.59 -10.40 5.77
C ILE A 2 -3.23 -9.76 6.02
N ARG A 3 -2.16 -10.40 5.57
CA ARG A 3 -0.80 -9.87 5.63
C ARG A 3 -0.19 -9.90 4.24
N LEU A 4 0.28 -8.72 3.79
CA LEU A 4 0.93 -8.57 2.50
C LEU A 4 2.26 -7.86 2.67
N THR A 5 3.27 -8.34 1.96
CA THR A 5 4.53 -7.62 1.80
C THR A 5 4.60 -7.16 0.37
N LEU A 6 4.58 -5.84 0.18
CA LEU A 6 4.53 -5.22 -1.14
C LEU A 6 5.82 -4.46 -1.38
N PRO A 7 6.19 -4.22 -2.65
CA PRO A 7 7.28 -3.30 -2.94
C PRO A 7 6.89 -1.89 -2.52
N THR A 8 7.88 -1.03 -2.36
CA THR A 8 7.64 0.39 -2.05
C THR A 8 6.75 0.98 -3.13
N PRO A 9 5.64 1.64 -2.75
CA PRO A 9 4.73 2.18 -3.74
C PRO A 9 5.29 3.39 -4.48
N VAL A 10 4.68 3.69 -5.61
CA VAL A 10 4.95 4.91 -6.37
C VAL A 10 4.53 6.10 -5.50
N SER A 11 5.30 7.19 -5.55
CA SER A 11 4.92 8.43 -4.86
C SER A 11 3.56 8.93 -5.37
N ALA A 12 2.75 9.48 -4.46
CA ALA A 12 1.45 10.06 -4.84
C ALA A 12 1.63 11.14 -5.90
N ASN A 13 2.76 11.86 -5.90
CA ASN A 13 3.06 12.88 -6.91
C ASN A 13 3.26 12.30 -8.30
N ARG A 14 3.58 11.02 -8.41
CA ARG A 14 3.80 10.31 -9.67
C ARG A 14 2.71 9.32 -10.00
N TYR A 15 1.72 9.21 -9.14
CA TYR A 15 0.62 8.25 -9.27
C TYR A 15 -0.37 8.72 -10.33
N TRP A 16 -0.64 10.02 -10.37
CA TRP A 16 -1.57 10.64 -11.30
C TRP A 16 -0.83 11.43 -12.35
N ARG A 17 -1.40 11.50 -13.55
CA ARG A 17 -0.94 12.40 -14.61
C ARG A 17 -2.15 13.02 -15.27
N ILE A 18 -1.94 14.11 -15.98
CA ILE A 18 -3.00 14.79 -16.72
C ILE A 18 -2.96 14.31 -18.17
N PHE A 19 -4.09 13.86 -18.67
CA PHE A 19 -4.26 13.46 -20.05
C PHE A 19 -5.57 14.04 -20.55
N LYS A 20 -5.50 14.88 -21.59
CA LYS A 20 -6.66 15.59 -22.15
C LYS A 20 -7.47 16.34 -21.08
N GLY A 21 -6.78 17.01 -20.16
CA GLY A 21 -7.39 17.79 -19.09
C GLY A 21 -7.99 16.98 -17.94
N ARG A 22 -7.78 15.66 -17.92
CA ARG A 22 -8.32 14.78 -16.87
C ARG A 22 -7.20 14.08 -16.12
N PRO A 23 -7.35 13.89 -14.78
CA PRO A 23 -6.41 13.06 -14.05
C PRO A 23 -6.59 11.60 -14.44
N VAL A 24 -5.50 10.94 -14.80
CA VAL A 24 -5.46 9.50 -15.10
C VAL A 24 -4.31 8.87 -14.35
N LEU A 25 -4.40 7.56 -14.11
CA LEU A 25 -3.33 6.82 -13.48
C LEU A 25 -2.12 6.80 -14.41
N SER A 26 -0.94 7.01 -13.84
CA SER A 26 0.31 6.85 -14.58
C SER A 26 0.53 5.37 -14.93
N ALA A 27 1.42 5.08 -15.87
CA ALA A 27 1.79 3.71 -16.19
C ALA A 27 2.40 3.00 -14.98
N GLU A 28 3.20 3.73 -14.19
CA GLU A 28 3.81 3.20 -12.97
C GLU A 28 2.73 2.82 -11.94
N ALA A 29 1.71 3.65 -11.79
CA ALA A 29 0.61 3.39 -10.87
C ALA A 29 -0.19 2.15 -11.29
N ARG A 30 -0.49 2.02 -12.58
CA ARG A 30 -1.19 0.84 -13.10
C ARG A 30 -0.38 -0.43 -12.86
N ALA A 31 0.93 -0.37 -13.09
CA ALA A 31 1.81 -1.51 -12.87
C ALA A 31 1.82 -1.90 -11.39
N TYR A 32 1.87 -0.93 -10.49
CA TYR A 32 1.87 -1.19 -9.06
C TYR A 32 0.55 -1.84 -8.62
N ARG A 33 -0.57 -1.32 -9.07
CA ARG A 33 -1.88 -1.90 -8.74
C ARG A 33 -2.00 -3.34 -9.24
N GLN A 34 -1.50 -3.61 -10.43
CA GLN A 34 -1.51 -4.96 -11.00
C GLN A 34 -0.63 -5.90 -10.16
N LEU A 35 0.53 -5.44 -9.74
CA LEU A 35 1.41 -6.23 -8.90
C LEU A 35 0.76 -6.58 -7.56
N VAL A 36 0.10 -5.62 -6.94
CA VAL A 36 -0.62 -5.85 -5.68
C VAL A 36 -1.72 -6.89 -5.88
N ALA A 37 -2.48 -6.77 -6.96
CA ALA A 37 -3.54 -7.73 -7.27
C ALA A 37 -2.99 -9.14 -7.49
N VAL A 38 -1.87 -9.27 -8.19
CA VAL A 38 -1.22 -10.57 -8.42
C VAL A 38 -0.74 -11.19 -7.10
N LYS A 39 -0.13 -10.40 -6.23
CA LYS A 39 0.32 -10.89 -4.92
C LYS A 39 -0.85 -11.34 -4.05
N ALA A 40 -1.95 -10.61 -4.08
CA ALA A 40 -3.15 -10.97 -3.33
C ALA A 40 -3.77 -12.27 -3.89
N MET A 41 -3.80 -12.40 -5.20
CA MET A 41 -4.32 -13.60 -5.85
C MET A 41 -3.48 -14.83 -5.49
N ALA A 42 -2.16 -14.68 -5.45
CA ALA A 42 -1.26 -15.77 -5.09
C ALA A 42 -1.50 -16.27 -3.67
N GLN A 43 -1.95 -15.39 -2.76
CA GLN A 43 -2.30 -15.74 -1.39
C GLN A 43 -3.78 -16.09 -1.22
N LYS A 44 -4.54 -16.10 -2.31
CA LYS A 44 -5.99 -16.39 -2.30
C LYS A 44 -6.77 -15.44 -1.39
N ILE A 45 -6.37 -14.18 -1.37
CA ILE A 45 -7.05 -13.17 -0.56
C ILE A 45 -8.40 -12.83 -1.18
N GLN A 46 -9.43 -12.79 -0.33
CA GLN A 46 -10.76 -12.35 -0.72
C GLN A 46 -11.05 -10.99 -0.08
N PRO A 47 -11.68 -10.06 -0.80
CA PRO A 47 -12.02 -8.77 -0.21
C PRO A 47 -12.92 -8.92 1.02
N ILE A 48 -12.59 -8.20 2.07
CA ILE A 48 -13.40 -8.17 3.29
C ILE A 48 -14.60 -7.26 3.06
N ALA A 49 -15.80 -7.72 3.44
CA ALA A 49 -17.02 -6.98 3.19
C ALA A 49 -17.34 -5.93 4.24
N GLY A 50 -16.91 -6.12 5.48
CA GLY A 50 -17.23 -5.24 6.60
C GLY A 50 -16.14 -4.20 6.88
N PRO A 51 -16.27 -3.47 8.02
CA PRO A 51 -15.25 -2.51 8.42
C PRO A 51 -13.90 -3.18 8.64
N VAL A 52 -12.84 -2.49 8.30
CA VAL A 52 -11.46 -3.00 8.43
C VAL A 52 -10.57 -2.04 9.17
N SER A 53 -9.57 -2.62 9.84
CA SER A 53 -8.45 -1.90 10.42
C SER A 53 -7.23 -2.18 9.55
N VAL A 54 -6.51 -1.15 9.16
CA VAL A 54 -5.32 -1.27 8.30
C VAL A 54 -4.10 -0.75 9.04
N HIS A 55 -3.06 -1.56 9.07
CA HIS A 55 -1.75 -1.18 9.61
C HIS A 55 -0.73 -1.26 8.49
N VAL A 56 -0.03 -0.16 8.24
CA VAL A 56 0.95 -0.05 7.18
C VAL A 56 2.30 0.35 7.79
N ALA A 57 3.33 -0.41 7.48
CA ALA A 57 4.69 -0.09 7.86
C ALA A 57 5.53 0.10 6.60
N LEU A 58 6.02 1.32 6.40
CA LEU A 58 6.92 1.64 5.30
C LEU A 58 8.34 1.35 5.76
N CYS A 59 8.94 0.30 5.18
CA CYS A 59 10.29 -0.11 5.49
C CYS A 59 11.26 0.55 4.52
N PRO A 60 12.13 1.48 4.99
CA PRO A 60 13.09 2.13 4.10
C PRO A 60 14.08 1.13 3.51
N GLU A 61 14.67 1.49 2.38
CA GLU A 61 15.74 0.70 1.81
C GLU A 61 16.94 0.71 2.75
N MET A 62 17.59 -0.44 2.88
CA MET A 62 18.79 -0.58 3.68
C MET A 62 20.01 -0.14 2.85
N THR A 63 20.84 0.73 3.41
CA THR A 63 22.08 1.16 2.76
C THR A 63 23.12 0.05 2.83
N ALA A 64 24.22 0.21 2.08
CA ALA A 64 25.34 -0.74 2.12
C ALA A 64 25.94 -0.90 3.52
N LYS A 65 25.77 0.09 4.39
CA LYS A 65 26.26 0.05 5.77
C LYS A 65 25.24 -0.56 6.74
N GLY A 66 24.13 -1.07 6.24
CA GLY A 66 23.08 -1.65 7.07
C GLY A 66 22.17 -0.66 7.78
N LEU A 67 22.19 0.60 7.34
CA LEU A 67 21.37 1.66 7.92
C LEU A 67 20.18 1.98 7.02
N ALA A 68 19.15 2.61 7.59
CA ALA A 68 18.00 3.05 6.82
C ALA A 68 18.42 4.20 5.87
N SER A 69 17.96 4.13 4.62
CA SER A 69 18.16 5.20 3.66
C SER A 69 17.43 6.46 4.14
N LYS A 70 18.05 7.62 3.94
CA LYS A 70 17.44 8.91 4.26
C LYS A 70 16.45 9.36 3.18
N THR A 71 16.53 8.77 1.99
CA THR A 71 15.63 9.08 0.88
C THR A 71 14.52 8.03 0.86
N ARG A 72 13.37 8.38 1.39
CA ARG A 72 12.18 7.53 1.39
C ARG A 72 10.96 8.39 1.11
N LEU A 73 9.86 7.72 0.76
CA LEU A 73 8.58 8.41 0.59
C LEU A 73 8.08 8.92 1.94
N ASP A 74 7.35 10.01 1.91
CA ASP A 74 6.58 10.44 3.06
C ASP A 74 5.44 9.46 3.30
N LEU A 75 5.10 9.23 4.57
CA LEU A 75 4.04 8.28 4.92
C LEU A 75 2.71 8.61 4.27
N ASP A 76 2.32 9.87 4.22
CA ASP A 76 1.04 10.27 3.62
C ASP A 76 1.00 9.98 2.12
N ASN A 77 2.09 10.23 1.41
CA ASN A 77 2.19 9.90 -0.03
C ASN A 77 2.14 8.40 -0.26
N CYS A 78 2.75 7.63 0.62
CA CYS A 78 2.72 6.17 0.58
C CYS A 78 1.31 5.64 0.82
N LEU A 79 0.62 6.18 1.83
CA LEU A 79 -0.70 5.72 2.22
C LEU A 79 -1.75 5.88 1.13
N LYS A 80 -1.75 7.01 0.45
CA LYS A 80 -2.71 7.26 -0.62
C LYS A 80 -2.63 6.20 -1.70
N VAL A 81 -1.41 5.89 -2.10
CA VAL A 81 -1.18 4.89 -3.16
C VAL A 81 -1.50 3.49 -2.67
N ALA A 82 -1.06 3.16 -1.45
CA ALA A 82 -1.29 1.84 -0.87
C ALA A 82 -2.79 1.54 -0.71
N LEU A 83 -3.55 2.47 -0.14
CA LEU A 83 -4.98 2.28 0.04
C LEU A 83 -5.71 2.15 -1.28
N ASP A 84 -5.34 2.95 -2.28
CA ASP A 84 -5.94 2.85 -3.60
C ASP A 84 -5.64 1.49 -4.25
N ALA A 85 -4.41 1.00 -4.11
CA ALA A 85 -4.04 -0.29 -4.68
C ALA A 85 -4.73 -1.47 -3.98
N LEU A 86 -5.06 -1.35 -2.70
CA LEU A 86 -5.74 -2.39 -1.94
C LEU A 86 -7.25 -2.42 -2.17
N GLN A 87 -7.81 -1.31 -2.65
CA GLN A 87 -9.24 -1.24 -2.93
C GLN A 87 -9.59 -2.17 -4.10
N GLY A 88 -10.58 -3.01 -3.90
CA GLY A 88 -10.97 -4.05 -4.85
C GLY A 88 -10.17 -5.34 -4.70
N VAL A 89 -9.16 -5.35 -3.83
CA VAL A 89 -8.26 -6.49 -3.61
C VAL A 89 -8.46 -7.05 -2.20
N ALA A 90 -8.30 -6.21 -1.19
CA ALA A 90 -8.43 -6.60 0.21
C ALA A 90 -9.75 -6.13 0.83
N PHE A 91 -10.34 -5.09 0.29
CA PHE A 91 -11.66 -4.57 0.65
C PHE A 91 -12.26 -3.88 -0.58
N SER A 92 -13.57 -3.73 -0.62
CA SER A 92 -14.24 -3.21 -1.81
C SER A 92 -14.16 -1.68 -1.92
N ASN A 93 -14.14 -0.98 -0.79
CA ASN A 93 -14.19 0.48 -0.77
C ASN A 93 -13.38 1.01 0.42
N ASP A 94 -12.63 2.08 0.20
CA ASP A 94 -11.80 2.68 1.23
C ASP A 94 -12.61 3.25 2.41
N LYS A 95 -13.91 3.46 2.24
CA LYS A 95 -14.79 3.84 3.34
C LYS A 95 -14.91 2.75 4.41
N GLN A 96 -14.56 1.51 4.08
CA GLN A 96 -14.54 0.42 5.05
C GLN A 96 -13.41 0.58 6.07
N VAL A 97 -12.41 1.40 5.77
CA VAL A 97 -11.27 1.61 6.67
C VAL A 97 -11.71 2.52 7.81
N VAL A 98 -11.89 1.92 9.00
CA VAL A 98 -12.33 2.66 10.19
C VAL A 98 -11.18 2.92 11.17
N LYS A 99 -10.05 2.27 10.96
CA LYS A 99 -8.83 2.50 11.74
C LYS A 99 -7.62 2.35 10.82
N LEU A 100 -6.73 3.32 10.88
CA LEU A 100 -5.53 3.32 10.05
C LEU A 100 -4.33 3.68 10.92
N ILE A 101 -3.34 2.80 10.93
CA ILE A 101 -2.07 3.04 11.59
C ILE A 101 -1.00 3.00 10.51
N ALA A 102 -0.16 4.02 10.47
CA ALA A 102 0.95 4.09 9.54
C ALA A 102 2.21 4.46 10.29
N GLU A 103 3.29 3.75 10.01
CA GLU A 103 4.56 3.99 10.67
C GLU A 103 5.73 3.65 9.75
N ILE A 104 6.91 4.11 10.14
CA ILE A 104 8.16 3.71 9.50
C ILE A 104 8.62 2.44 10.20
N GLY A 105 8.78 1.37 9.43
CA GLY A 105 9.28 0.09 9.92
C GLY A 105 10.79 -0.01 9.81
N PRO A 106 11.37 -1.17 10.18
CA PRO A 106 12.80 -1.39 10.06
C PRO A 106 13.25 -1.40 8.61
N ALA A 107 14.48 -0.96 8.37
CA ALA A 107 15.05 -0.96 7.02
C ALA A 107 15.15 -2.38 6.48
N GLN A 108 14.91 -2.54 5.18
CA GLN A 108 14.99 -3.82 4.48
C GLN A 108 15.73 -3.64 3.16
N ILE A 109 16.39 -4.69 2.72
CA ILE A 109 17.06 -4.68 1.41
C ILE A 109 15.99 -4.46 0.32
N GLY A 110 16.19 -3.40 -0.48
CA GLY A 110 15.24 -3.03 -1.53
C GLY A 110 14.02 -2.27 -1.05
N GLY A 111 13.89 -2.07 0.27
CA GLY A 111 12.69 -1.47 0.84
C GLY A 111 11.47 -2.37 0.75
N ALA A 112 10.41 -2.03 1.43
CA ALA A 112 9.13 -2.77 1.37
C ALA A 112 8.01 -1.98 2.00
N LEU A 113 6.79 -2.37 1.67
CA LEU A 113 5.60 -1.91 2.38
C LEU A 113 4.94 -3.13 2.99
N MET A 114 4.88 -3.19 4.31
CA MET A 114 4.21 -4.27 5.02
C MET A 114 2.81 -3.84 5.40
N VAL A 115 1.83 -4.65 5.04
CA VAL A 115 0.42 -4.32 5.24
C VAL A 115 -0.25 -5.42 6.03
N GLU A 116 -0.99 -5.05 7.06
CA GLU A 116 -1.86 -5.95 7.80
C GLU A 116 -3.27 -5.38 7.78
N ILE A 117 -4.24 -6.22 7.42
CA ILE A 117 -5.64 -5.81 7.36
C ILE A 117 -6.44 -6.80 8.17
N GLU A 118 -7.23 -6.26 9.08
CA GLU A 118 -8.03 -7.06 9.99
C GLU A 118 -9.47 -6.61 9.93
N GLU A 119 -10.39 -7.56 9.86
CA GLU A 119 -11.80 -7.25 9.94
C GLU A 119 -12.13 -6.79 11.35
N VAL A 120 -12.81 -5.66 11.45
CA VAL A 120 -13.28 -5.16 12.73
C VAL A 120 -14.57 -5.91 13.04
N GLY A 121 -14.51 -6.76 14.06
CA GLY A 121 -15.67 -7.57 14.42
C GLY A 121 -16.88 -6.72 14.72
N ALA A 122 -18.04 -7.17 14.24
CA ALA A 122 -19.29 -6.58 14.64
C ALA A 122 -19.48 -6.85 16.14
N ALA A 123 -19.58 -5.80 16.90
CA ALA A 123 -19.82 -5.92 18.32
C ALA A 123 -21.24 -6.52 18.58
#